data_5f33e6414dc677b67ca7be6d3b1203d8
#
_entry.id   5f33e6414dc677b67ca7be6d3b1203d8
#
_cell.length_a   1.000
_cell.length_b   1.000
_cell.length_c   1.000
_cell.angle_alpha   90.00
_cell.angle_beta   90.00
_cell.angle_gamma   90.00
#
_symmetry.space_group_name_H-M   'P 1'
#
loop_
_entity.id
_entity.type
_entity.pdbx_description
1 polymer ?
#
loop_
_entity_poly.entity_id
_entity_poly.type
_entity_poly.pdbx_seq_one_letter_code
_entity_poly.pdbx_strand_id
1 'polypeptide(L)'
;MAFPERLLSEDEELIYDLRPHWLTLVVPVLLTAVVTVAVGAAWVVMPASDLQQPARLAVGVLGVVVLLATVVGRVLRWSTTHFVLTTERVIFRSGVVAKFGREIPLERINDVTFSQSLLERLFGVGDLLLESAGEHGQSSFSDIRDPEAVQLEIYRQMEANDRRRAGYAATHPHPAAPDRTPTPPTRSPTPLDDLERLANLRDRGAVTEEEFQRMKRELLDRM
;
A
#
# COMPACT_ATOMS: atom_id res chain seq x y z
N MET A 1 18.34 15.40 -1.53
CA MET A 1 17.70 16.34 -0.62
C MET A 1 17.13 15.52 0.51
N ALA A 2 17.28 15.93 1.77
CA ALA A 2 16.64 15.22 2.89
C ALA A 2 15.10 15.41 2.82
N PHE A 3 14.35 14.48 3.42
CA PHE A 3 12.90 14.59 3.50
C PHE A 3 12.53 15.89 4.27
N PRO A 4 11.59 16.69 3.77
CA PRO A 4 11.25 17.95 4.41
C PRO A 4 10.50 17.72 5.73
N GLU A 5 11.11 18.07 6.85
CA GLU A 5 10.58 17.92 8.22
C GLU A 5 9.21 18.58 8.42
N ARG A 6 8.89 19.62 7.64
CA ARG A 6 7.58 20.31 7.66
C ARG A 6 6.37 19.41 7.33
N LEU A 7 6.61 18.18 6.89
CA LEU A 7 5.57 17.21 6.53
C LEU A 7 5.36 16.18 7.64
N LEU A 8 6.13 16.26 8.72
CA LEU A 8 5.97 15.46 9.93
C LEU A 8 4.97 16.15 10.87
N SER A 9 4.24 15.37 11.65
CA SER A 9 3.42 15.87 12.75
C SER A 9 4.29 16.35 13.91
N GLU A 10 3.77 17.14 14.84
CA GLU A 10 4.55 17.76 15.94
C GLU A 10 5.28 16.73 16.82
N ASP A 11 4.72 15.52 16.98
CA ASP A 11 5.27 14.44 17.80
C ASP A 11 5.88 13.29 16.97
N GLU A 12 6.04 13.47 15.65
CA GLU A 12 6.49 12.45 14.71
C GLU A 12 8.00 12.58 14.45
N GLU A 13 8.75 11.53 14.76
CA GLU A 13 10.19 11.47 14.52
C GLU A 13 10.51 10.67 13.26
N LEU A 14 11.49 11.15 12.49
CA LEU A 14 12.02 10.48 11.32
C LEU A 14 13.03 9.42 11.75
N ILE A 15 12.76 8.15 11.42
CA ILE A 15 13.65 7.02 11.74
C ILE A 15 14.58 6.72 10.56
N TYR A 16 14.03 6.55 9.36
CA TYR A 16 14.78 6.30 8.14
C TYR A 16 14.29 7.18 6.97
N ASP A 17 15.24 7.73 6.21
CA ASP A 17 15.03 8.32 4.86
C ASP A 17 15.89 7.53 3.88
N LEU A 18 15.31 6.53 3.25
CA LEU A 18 15.97 5.65 2.32
C LEU A 18 15.64 6.04 0.88
N ARG A 19 16.66 5.95 0.03
CA ARG A 19 16.50 6.08 -1.42
C ARG A 19 16.75 4.74 -2.06
N PRO A 20 16.06 4.44 -3.18
CA PRO A 20 16.33 3.24 -3.95
C PRO A 20 17.82 3.14 -4.28
N HIS A 21 18.34 1.94 -4.24
CA HIS A 21 19.75 1.72 -4.49
C HIS A 21 20.08 1.99 -5.97
N TRP A 22 21.31 2.42 -6.26
CA TRP A 22 21.76 2.69 -7.64
C TRP A 22 21.65 1.47 -8.57
N LEU A 23 21.54 0.27 -8.02
CA LEU A 23 21.32 -0.98 -8.77
C LEU A 23 20.06 -0.91 -9.65
N THR A 24 19.04 -0.18 -9.22
CA THR A 24 17.83 0.14 -10.02
C THR A 24 18.16 0.71 -11.40
N LEU A 25 19.32 1.38 -11.51
CA LEU A 25 19.77 2.00 -12.75
C LEU A 25 20.58 1.07 -13.64
N VAL A 26 21.11 -0.03 -13.11
CA VAL A 26 22.03 -0.94 -13.84
C VAL A 26 21.34 -1.55 -15.06
N VAL A 27 20.17 -2.19 -14.83
CA VAL A 27 19.44 -2.85 -15.92
C VAL A 27 19.04 -1.86 -17.02
N PRO A 28 18.40 -0.71 -16.71
CA PRO A 28 18.06 0.27 -17.75
C PRO A 28 19.27 0.88 -18.44
N VAL A 29 20.38 1.09 -17.74
CA VAL A 29 21.62 1.59 -18.35
C VAL A 29 22.21 0.56 -19.31
N LEU A 30 22.28 -0.71 -18.93
CA LEU A 30 22.73 -1.79 -19.80
C LEU A 30 21.85 -1.94 -21.04
N LEU A 31 20.53 -1.95 -20.88
CA LEU A 31 19.61 -2.00 -22.02
C LEU A 31 19.79 -0.80 -22.95
N THR A 32 19.95 0.39 -22.38
CA THR A 32 20.21 1.60 -23.16
C THR A 32 21.53 1.52 -23.91
N ALA A 33 22.58 0.98 -23.27
CA ALA A 33 23.89 0.76 -23.91
C ALA A 33 23.77 -0.22 -25.09
N VAL A 34 23.06 -1.35 -24.90
CA VAL A 34 22.82 -2.33 -25.98
C VAL A 34 22.09 -1.71 -27.16
N VAL A 35 21.00 -0.96 -26.89
CA VAL A 35 20.24 -0.26 -27.94
C VAL A 35 21.13 0.76 -28.65
N THR A 36 21.94 1.51 -27.91
CA THR A 36 22.86 2.51 -28.51
C THR A 36 23.89 1.85 -29.44
N VAL A 37 24.46 0.73 -28.99
CA VAL A 37 25.41 -0.05 -29.83
C VAL A 37 24.72 -0.59 -31.07
N ALA A 38 23.50 -1.14 -30.92
CA ALA A 38 22.75 -1.65 -32.07
C ALA A 38 22.40 -0.55 -33.09
N VAL A 39 21.94 0.61 -32.61
CA VAL A 39 21.67 1.77 -33.48
C VAL A 39 22.95 2.29 -34.15
N GLY A 40 24.05 2.37 -33.43
CA GLY A 40 25.37 2.74 -33.94
C GLY A 40 25.88 1.77 -35.01
N ALA A 41 25.75 0.47 -34.78
CA ALA A 41 26.11 -0.55 -35.78
C ALA A 41 25.23 -0.45 -37.02
N ALA A 42 23.93 -0.30 -36.88
CA ALA A 42 23.01 -0.09 -37.99
C ALA A 42 23.36 1.16 -38.81
N TRP A 43 23.76 2.23 -38.11
CA TRP A 43 24.19 3.48 -38.75
C TRP A 43 25.47 3.33 -39.54
N VAL A 44 26.45 2.53 -39.12
CA VAL A 44 27.69 2.25 -39.82
C VAL A 44 27.48 1.34 -41.04
N VAL A 45 26.59 0.34 -40.93
CA VAL A 45 26.31 -0.62 -42.02
C VAL A 45 25.46 0.02 -43.13
N MET A 46 24.72 1.08 -42.84
CA MET A 46 23.85 1.74 -43.79
C MET A 46 24.70 2.46 -44.87
N PRO A 47 24.49 2.15 -46.18
CA PRO A 47 25.30 2.75 -47.27
C PRO A 47 25.14 4.29 -47.31
N ALA A 48 26.25 4.98 -47.48
CA ALA A 48 26.28 6.43 -47.55
C ALA A 48 25.95 6.89 -48.99
N SER A 49 24.68 6.96 -49.33
CA SER A 49 24.21 7.57 -50.57
C SER A 49 23.50 8.91 -50.29
N ASP A 50 23.60 9.89 -51.18
CA ASP A 50 23.02 11.21 -50.99
C ASP A 50 21.50 11.18 -50.74
N LEU A 51 20.80 10.21 -51.31
CA LEU A 51 19.38 9.99 -51.10
C LEU A 51 19.04 9.44 -49.69
N GLN A 52 20.00 8.80 -49.02
CA GLN A 52 19.80 8.17 -47.71
C GLN A 52 20.36 9.01 -46.54
N GLN A 53 21.07 10.09 -46.84
CA GLN A 53 21.65 11.00 -45.87
C GLN A 53 20.62 11.52 -44.84
N PRO A 54 19.43 12.03 -45.28
CA PRO A 54 18.42 12.51 -44.33
C PRO A 54 17.85 11.40 -43.47
N ALA A 55 17.70 10.19 -43.99
CA ALA A 55 17.22 9.04 -43.23
C ALA A 55 18.24 8.63 -42.13
N ARG A 56 19.52 8.62 -42.42
CA ARG A 56 20.60 8.37 -41.47
C ARG A 56 20.60 9.39 -40.33
N LEU A 57 20.49 10.67 -40.66
CA LEU A 57 20.41 11.74 -39.68
C LEU A 57 19.16 11.57 -38.77
N ALA A 58 18.01 11.25 -39.38
CA ALA A 58 16.78 11.02 -38.62
C ALA A 58 16.91 9.84 -37.64
N VAL A 59 17.51 8.73 -38.06
CA VAL A 59 17.76 7.57 -37.20
C VAL A 59 18.73 7.94 -36.07
N GLY A 60 19.81 8.66 -36.37
CA GLY A 60 20.77 9.11 -35.36
C GLY A 60 20.13 10.04 -34.31
N VAL A 61 19.38 11.05 -34.76
CA VAL A 61 18.67 11.99 -33.88
C VAL A 61 17.64 11.26 -33.05
N LEU A 62 16.84 10.38 -33.65
CA LEU A 62 15.86 9.58 -32.93
C LEU A 62 16.53 8.70 -31.87
N GLY A 63 17.64 8.04 -32.17
CA GLY A 63 18.41 7.25 -31.24
C GLY A 63 18.89 8.06 -30.04
N VAL A 64 19.43 9.26 -30.27
CA VAL A 64 19.87 10.17 -29.21
C VAL A 64 18.68 10.64 -28.34
N VAL A 65 17.56 11.00 -28.95
CA VAL A 65 16.35 11.43 -28.23
C VAL A 65 15.82 10.30 -27.33
N VAL A 66 15.72 9.09 -27.86
CA VAL A 66 15.27 7.91 -27.08
C VAL A 66 16.22 7.62 -25.92
N LEU A 67 17.54 7.68 -26.17
CA LEU A 67 18.57 7.49 -25.15
C LEU A 67 18.44 8.54 -24.04
N LEU A 68 18.35 9.80 -24.38
CA LEU A 68 18.20 10.88 -23.41
C LEU A 68 16.90 10.74 -22.63
N ALA A 69 15.79 10.47 -23.28
CA ALA A 69 14.49 10.31 -22.62
C ALA A 69 14.47 9.12 -21.63
N THR A 70 15.07 7.99 -22.01
CA THR A 70 15.10 6.80 -21.16
C THR A 70 16.03 6.96 -19.97
N VAL A 71 17.26 7.47 -20.18
CA VAL A 71 18.24 7.64 -19.09
C VAL A 71 17.81 8.77 -18.16
N VAL A 72 17.51 9.93 -18.71
CA VAL A 72 17.13 11.11 -17.89
C VAL A 72 15.85 10.81 -17.09
N GLY A 73 14.83 10.23 -17.71
CA GLY A 73 13.59 9.90 -17.02
C GLY A 73 13.80 8.91 -15.86
N ARG A 74 14.69 7.93 -16.03
CA ARG A 74 15.03 6.95 -14.99
C ARG A 74 15.84 7.57 -13.84
N VAL A 75 16.88 8.34 -14.17
CA VAL A 75 17.71 9.03 -13.19
C VAL A 75 16.87 10.03 -12.38
N LEU A 76 16.01 10.79 -13.03
CA LEU A 76 15.10 11.71 -12.36
C LEU A 76 14.14 10.98 -11.43
N ARG A 77 13.53 9.88 -11.84
CA ARG A 77 12.65 9.07 -11.00
C ARG A 77 13.41 8.51 -9.80
N TRP A 78 14.59 7.93 -10.03
CA TRP A 78 15.44 7.43 -8.95
C TRP A 78 15.79 8.52 -7.94
N SER A 79 16.19 9.70 -8.38
CA SER A 79 16.61 10.80 -7.52
C SER A 79 15.47 11.44 -6.72
N THR A 80 14.21 11.22 -7.14
CA THR A 80 13.00 11.79 -6.51
C THR A 80 12.18 10.77 -5.73
N THR A 81 12.62 9.51 -5.70
CA THR A 81 11.96 8.46 -4.92
C THR A 81 12.56 8.43 -3.52
N HIS A 82 11.69 8.52 -2.52
CA HIS A 82 12.00 8.43 -1.10
C HIS A 82 11.10 7.41 -0.43
N PHE A 83 11.71 6.54 0.37
CA PHE A 83 11.05 5.67 1.32
C PHE A 83 11.40 6.17 2.73
N VAL A 84 10.41 6.62 3.46
CA VAL A 84 10.59 7.23 4.77
C VAL A 84 9.81 6.42 5.80
N LEU A 85 10.51 6.02 6.86
CA LEU A 85 9.92 5.42 8.04
C LEU A 85 9.94 6.44 9.18
N THR A 86 8.78 6.66 9.76
CA THR A 86 8.62 7.49 10.95
C THR A 86 8.11 6.66 12.13
N THR A 87 7.95 7.29 13.27
CA THR A 87 7.39 6.66 14.48
C THR A 87 5.90 6.31 14.35
N GLU A 88 5.18 6.84 13.33
CA GLU A 88 3.74 6.67 13.19
C GLU A 88 3.30 6.04 11.85
N ARG A 89 4.08 6.25 10.78
CA ARG A 89 3.70 5.83 9.43
C ARG A 89 4.90 5.54 8.54
N VAL A 90 4.64 4.80 7.47
CA VAL A 90 5.54 4.66 6.33
C VAL A 90 5.09 5.63 5.23
N ILE A 91 6.00 6.46 4.75
CA ILE A 91 5.76 7.44 3.71
C ILE A 91 6.57 7.07 2.47
N PHE A 92 5.90 6.86 1.36
CA PHE A 92 6.54 6.67 0.06
C PHE A 92 6.22 7.84 -0.86
N ARG A 93 7.24 8.42 -1.44
CA ARG A 93 7.09 9.50 -2.41
C ARG A 93 7.95 9.27 -3.64
N SER A 94 7.38 9.49 -4.79
CA SER A 94 8.10 9.39 -6.06
C SER A 94 7.53 10.39 -7.08
N GLY A 95 8.35 10.73 -8.08
CA GLY A 95 7.96 11.50 -9.25
C GLY A 95 8.49 12.91 -9.29
N VAL A 96 8.77 13.36 -10.52
CA VAL A 96 9.34 14.68 -10.86
C VAL A 96 8.23 15.65 -11.26
N VAL A 97 7.45 15.27 -12.26
CA VAL A 97 6.37 16.09 -12.83
C VAL A 97 5.04 15.76 -12.17
N ALA A 98 4.67 14.48 -12.16
CA ALA A 98 3.55 13.98 -11.39
C ALA A 98 4.08 13.44 -10.05
N LYS A 99 3.63 14.01 -8.95
CA LYS A 99 4.01 13.55 -7.61
C LYS A 99 3.05 12.45 -7.18
N PHE A 100 3.60 11.29 -6.88
CA PHE A 100 2.89 10.20 -6.24
C PHE A 100 3.37 10.12 -4.78
N GLY A 101 2.43 10.15 -3.86
CA GLY A 101 2.69 9.97 -2.44
C GLY A 101 1.74 8.92 -1.87
N ARG A 102 2.26 8.00 -1.08
CA ARG A 102 1.47 7.04 -0.31
C ARG A 102 1.96 7.09 1.14
N GLU A 103 1.02 7.16 2.05
CA GLU A 103 1.27 7.14 3.49
C GLU A 103 0.47 5.98 4.08
N ILE A 104 1.17 5.12 4.82
CA ILE A 104 0.57 3.94 5.45
C ILE A 104 0.83 4.04 6.94
N PRO A 105 -0.19 4.32 7.77
CA PRO A 105 -0.05 4.29 9.22
C PRO A 105 0.41 2.92 9.70
N LEU A 106 1.32 2.87 10.66
CA LEU A 106 1.85 1.61 11.21
C LEU A 106 0.75 0.70 11.76
N GLU A 107 -0.33 1.27 12.27
CA GLU A 107 -1.51 0.56 12.76
C GLU A 107 -2.28 -0.23 11.72
N ARG A 108 -2.14 0.15 10.45
CA ARG A 108 -2.82 -0.50 9.32
C ARG A 108 -1.94 -1.53 8.63
N ILE A 109 -0.70 -1.68 9.05
CA ILE A 109 0.22 -2.68 8.52
C ILE A 109 -0.10 -4.01 9.21
N ASN A 110 -0.48 -5.00 8.42
CA ASN A 110 -0.78 -6.35 8.91
C ASN A 110 0.46 -7.23 8.86
N ASP A 111 1.24 -7.11 7.78
CA ASP A 111 2.45 -7.91 7.58
C ASP A 111 3.49 -7.14 6.76
N VAL A 112 4.76 -7.47 6.99
CA VAL A 112 5.91 -6.94 6.27
C VAL A 112 6.77 -8.09 5.81
N THR A 113 6.83 -8.30 4.51
CA THR A 113 7.65 -9.35 3.90
C THR A 113 8.77 -8.71 3.10
N PHE A 114 9.98 -9.27 3.18
CA PHE A 114 11.06 -8.88 2.27
C PHE A 114 11.46 -10.04 1.36
N SER A 115 11.98 -9.73 0.20
CA SER A 115 12.59 -10.70 -0.70
C SER A 115 13.92 -10.19 -1.23
N GLN A 116 14.88 -11.12 -1.34
CA GLN A 116 16.20 -10.84 -1.88
C GLN A 116 16.64 -11.99 -2.78
N SER A 117 17.00 -11.68 -4.02
CA SER A 117 17.70 -12.60 -4.89
C SER A 117 19.19 -12.70 -4.47
N LEU A 118 19.92 -13.70 -4.98
CA LEU A 118 21.34 -13.89 -4.66
C LEU A 118 22.20 -12.66 -5.01
N LEU A 119 21.92 -12.01 -6.13
CA LEU A 119 22.63 -10.81 -6.54
C LEU A 119 22.27 -9.61 -5.66
N GLU A 120 21.01 -9.42 -5.36
CA GLU A 120 20.53 -8.34 -4.47
C GLU A 120 21.13 -8.49 -3.07
N ARG A 121 21.21 -9.71 -2.56
CA ARG A 121 21.85 -10.00 -1.28
C ARG A 121 23.34 -9.63 -1.25
N LEU A 122 24.05 -9.87 -2.36
CA LEU A 122 25.47 -9.50 -2.48
C LEU A 122 25.66 -7.97 -2.38
N PHE A 123 24.69 -7.19 -2.86
CA PHE A 123 24.71 -5.72 -2.84
C PHE A 123 23.95 -5.12 -1.65
N GLY A 124 23.40 -5.95 -0.75
CA GLY A 124 22.63 -5.50 0.41
C GLY A 124 21.34 -4.77 0.04
N VAL A 125 20.66 -5.25 -1.02
CA VAL A 125 19.43 -4.65 -1.56
C VAL A 125 18.35 -5.72 -1.62
N GLY A 126 17.09 -5.31 -1.64
CA GLY A 126 15.96 -6.21 -1.88
C GLY A 126 14.64 -5.47 -1.94
N ASP A 127 13.58 -6.23 -2.12
CA ASP A 127 12.23 -5.72 -2.20
C ASP A 127 11.51 -5.89 -0.86
N LEU A 128 10.72 -4.89 -0.50
CA LEU A 128 9.86 -4.90 0.68
C LEU A 128 8.40 -4.87 0.26
N LEU A 129 7.62 -5.80 0.77
CA LEU A 129 6.18 -5.88 0.57
C LEU A 129 5.48 -5.60 1.90
N LEU A 130 4.66 -4.56 1.90
CA LEU A 130 3.82 -4.17 3.02
C LEU A 130 2.37 -4.57 2.73
N GLU A 131 1.79 -5.38 3.60
CA GLU A 131 0.37 -5.69 3.56
C GLU A 131 -0.39 -4.81 4.55
N SER A 132 -1.39 -4.10 4.07
CA SER A 132 -2.19 -3.19 4.88
C SER A 132 -3.69 -3.44 4.74
N ALA A 133 -4.43 -3.19 5.81
CA ALA A 133 -5.89 -3.20 5.78
C ALA A 133 -6.42 -1.98 4.98
N GLY A 134 -6.98 -2.20 3.79
CA GLY A 134 -7.56 -1.15 2.96
C GLY A 134 -7.77 -1.58 1.50
N GLU A 135 -8.33 -0.69 0.68
CA GLU A 135 -8.62 -0.95 -0.75
C GLU A 135 -7.36 -1.30 -1.58
N HIS A 136 -6.18 -0.91 -1.11
CA HIS A 136 -4.90 -1.17 -1.76
C HIS A 136 -4.05 -2.10 -0.88
N GLY A 137 -4.58 -3.27 -0.55
CA GLY A 137 -4.07 -4.22 0.43
C GLY A 137 -2.55 -4.48 0.44
N GLN A 138 -1.89 -4.41 -0.71
CA GLN A 138 -0.45 -4.64 -0.84
C GLN A 138 0.27 -3.44 -1.44
N SER A 139 1.46 -3.14 -0.90
CA SER A 139 2.36 -2.11 -1.40
C SER A 139 3.77 -2.66 -1.50
N SER A 140 4.30 -2.74 -2.73
CA SER A 140 5.66 -3.22 -3.00
C SER A 140 6.60 -2.04 -3.18
N PHE A 141 7.77 -2.13 -2.55
CA PHE A 141 8.86 -1.15 -2.61
C PHE A 141 10.12 -1.89 -3.02
N SER A 142 10.63 -1.58 -4.20
CA SER A 142 11.79 -2.26 -4.77
C SER A 142 13.08 -1.53 -4.46
N ASP A 143 14.18 -2.31 -4.49
CA ASP A 143 15.54 -1.81 -4.34
C ASP A 143 15.81 -1.05 -3.02
N ILE A 144 15.16 -1.48 -1.94
CA ILE A 144 15.40 -0.98 -0.59
C ILE A 144 16.75 -1.49 -0.09
N ARG A 145 17.55 -0.58 0.47
CA ARG A 145 18.81 -0.93 1.11
C ARG A 145 18.53 -1.62 2.45
N ASP A 146 19.20 -2.76 2.68
CA ASP A 146 19.10 -3.57 3.89
C ASP A 146 17.64 -3.84 4.32
N PRO A 147 16.85 -4.54 3.49
CA PRO A 147 15.42 -4.70 3.70
C PRO A 147 15.09 -5.49 4.98
N GLU A 148 15.99 -6.38 5.41
CA GLU A 148 15.84 -7.14 6.67
C GLU A 148 15.91 -6.20 7.88
N ALA A 149 16.88 -5.27 7.91
CA ALA A 149 16.97 -4.28 8.97
C ALA A 149 15.78 -3.32 8.96
N VAL A 150 15.31 -2.92 7.78
CA VAL A 150 14.12 -2.06 7.63
C VAL A 150 12.85 -2.78 8.12
N GLN A 151 12.67 -4.06 7.76
CA GLN A 151 11.57 -4.87 8.26
C GLN A 151 11.58 -4.92 9.80
N LEU A 152 12.74 -5.26 10.38
CA LEU A 152 12.87 -5.35 11.84
C LEU A 152 12.54 -4.02 12.52
N GLU A 153 12.97 -2.90 11.92
CA GLU A 153 12.70 -1.59 12.49
C GLU A 153 11.21 -1.20 12.37
N ILE A 154 10.55 -1.56 11.27
CA ILE A 154 9.10 -1.36 11.14
C ILE A 154 8.37 -2.10 12.27
N TYR A 155 8.70 -3.36 12.54
CA TYR A 155 8.09 -4.11 13.65
C TYR A 155 8.37 -3.49 15.01
N ARG A 156 9.59 -2.98 15.24
CA ARG A 156 9.92 -2.26 16.48
C ARG A 156 9.08 -1.00 16.67
N GLN A 157 8.89 -0.24 15.60
CA GLN A 157 8.07 0.97 15.65
C GLN A 157 6.58 0.65 15.82
N MET A 158 6.08 -0.42 15.21
CA MET A 158 4.71 -0.91 15.44
C MET A 158 4.51 -1.25 16.93
N GLU A 159 5.40 -2.03 17.51
CA GLU A 159 5.32 -2.40 18.94
C GLU A 159 5.44 -1.17 19.86
N ALA A 160 6.34 -0.24 19.54
CA ALA A 160 6.49 0.99 20.31
C ALA A 160 5.25 1.87 20.22
N ASN A 161 4.61 1.93 19.05
CA ASN A 161 3.37 2.67 18.83
C ASN A 161 2.20 2.07 19.64
N ASP A 162 2.08 0.74 19.62
CA ASP A 162 1.05 0.03 20.41
C ASP A 162 1.22 0.27 21.92
N ARG A 163 2.45 0.26 22.41
CA ARG A 163 2.75 0.57 23.82
C ARG A 163 2.39 2.01 24.18
N ARG A 164 2.73 2.99 23.32
CA ARG A 164 2.36 4.40 23.54
C ARG A 164 0.84 4.57 23.63
N ARG A 165 0.09 3.92 22.74
CA ARG A 165 -1.37 3.96 22.70
C ARG A 165 -2.00 3.29 23.93
N ALA A 166 -1.49 2.12 24.32
CA ALA A 166 -1.94 1.45 25.53
C ALA A 166 -1.71 2.31 26.79
N GLY A 167 -0.55 2.98 26.88
CA GLY A 167 -0.25 3.92 27.95
C GLY A 167 -1.17 5.14 27.94
N TYR A 168 -1.42 5.71 26.75
CA TYR A 168 -2.35 6.85 26.61
C TYR A 168 -3.78 6.47 27.01
N ALA A 169 -4.27 5.31 26.58
CA ALA A 169 -5.60 4.80 26.93
C ALA A 169 -5.73 4.53 28.44
N ALA A 170 -4.68 4.05 29.08
CA ALA A 170 -4.65 3.82 30.54
C ALA A 170 -4.68 5.14 31.34
N THR A 171 -4.04 6.20 30.83
CA THR A 171 -3.95 7.52 31.48
C THR A 171 -5.21 8.36 31.21
N HIS A 172 -5.89 8.14 30.10
CA HIS A 172 -7.11 8.82 29.69
C HIS A 172 -8.22 7.78 29.45
N PRO A 173 -8.76 7.19 30.52
CA PRO A 173 -9.85 6.23 30.36
C PRO A 173 -10.98 6.94 29.63
N HIS A 174 -11.32 6.43 28.46
CA HIS A 174 -12.49 6.91 27.73
C HIS A 174 -13.70 6.83 28.68
N PRO A 175 -14.51 7.90 28.87
CA PRO A 175 -15.72 7.81 29.68
C PRO A 175 -16.46 6.57 29.20
N ALA A 176 -16.65 5.61 30.09
CA ALA A 176 -17.38 4.39 29.76
C ALA A 176 -18.68 4.83 29.06
N ALA A 177 -18.88 4.40 27.84
CA ALA A 177 -20.17 4.58 27.20
C ALA A 177 -21.23 4.14 28.22
N PRO A 178 -22.31 4.96 28.45
CA PRO A 178 -23.28 4.65 29.47
C PRO A 178 -23.64 3.19 29.36
N ASP A 179 -23.46 2.50 30.46
CA ASP A 179 -23.56 1.07 30.67
C ASP A 179 -24.64 0.47 29.76
N ARG A 180 -24.20 0.02 28.60
CA ARG A 180 -25.02 -0.88 27.80
C ARG A 180 -24.99 -2.15 28.62
N THR A 181 -25.96 -2.28 29.54
CA THR A 181 -26.30 -3.55 30.14
C THR A 181 -26.07 -4.62 29.07
N PRO A 182 -25.19 -5.61 29.32
CA PRO A 182 -24.93 -6.64 28.32
C PRO A 182 -26.28 -7.21 27.92
N THR A 183 -26.73 -6.84 26.73
CA THR A 183 -27.92 -7.48 26.16
C THR A 183 -27.55 -8.96 26.15
N PRO A 184 -28.27 -9.81 26.87
CA PRO A 184 -27.97 -11.23 26.89
C PRO A 184 -27.86 -11.66 25.43
N PRO A 185 -26.93 -12.55 25.07
CA PRO A 185 -26.72 -12.97 23.70
C PRO A 185 -28.08 -13.25 23.10
N THR A 186 -28.43 -12.50 22.06
CA THR A 186 -29.71 -12.66 21.36
C THR A 186 -29.72 -14.11 20.86
N ARG A 187 -30.30 -15.00 21.67
CA ARG A 187 -30.67 -16.32 21.18
C ARG A 187 -31.42 -16.07 19.89
N SER A 188 -31.01 -16.69 18.83
CA SER A 188 -31.82 -16.72 17.60
C SER A 188 -33.23 -17.02 18.02
N PRO A 189 -34.21 -16.17 17.66
CA PRO A 189 -35.58 -16.34 18.12
C PRO A 189 -36.02 -17.76 17.80
N THR A 190 -36.38 -18.49 18.83
CA THR A 190 -36.94 -19.83 18.63
C THR A 190 -38.35 -19.65 18.10
N PRO A 191 -38.86 -20.58 17.27
CA PRO A 191 -40.24 -20.50 16.80
C PRO A 191 -41.29 -20.33 17.92
N LEU A 192 -40.95 -20.77 19.13
CA LEU A 192 -41.76 -20.55 20.34
C LEU A 192 -41.79 -19.07 20.75
N ASP A 193 -40.66 -18.36 20.67
CA ASP A 193 -40.57 -16.93 21.00
C ASP A 193 -41.39 -16.10 20.00
N ASP A 194 -41.44 -16.53 18.74
CA ASP A 194 -42.24 -15.88 17.71
C ASP A 194 -43.77 -16.11 17.92
N LEU A 195 -44.16 -17.28 18.41
CA LEU A 195 -45.54 -17.57 18.77
C LEU A 195 -46.00 -16.73 19.99
N GLU A 196 -45.13 -16.57 21.01
CA GLU A 196 -45.42 -15.70 22.14
C GLU A 196 -45.53 -14.24 21.75
N ARG A 197 -44.66 -13.76 20.85
CA ARG A 197 -44.79 -12.38 20.28
C ARG A 197 -46.08 -12.16 19.53
N LEU A 198 -46.48 -13.14 18.72
CA LEU A 198 -47.75 -13.10 17.99
C LEU A 198 -48.96 -13.06 18.95
N ALA A 199 -48.95 -13.86 20.03
CA ALA A 199 -50.00 -13.83 21.02
C ALA A 199 -50.07 -12.47 21.72
N ASN A 200 -48.95 -11.88 22.09
CA ASN A 200 -48.89 -10.53 22.68
C ASN A 200 -49.38 -9.43 21.75
N LEU A 201 -49.14 -9.53 20.42
CA LEU A 201 -49.64 -8.58 19.44
C LEU A 201 -51.18 -8.66 19.29
N ARG A 202 -51.74 -9.88 19.35
CA ARG A 202 -53.19 -10.10 19.36
C ARG A 202 -53.83 -9.48 20.61
N ASP A 203 -53.29 -9.75 21.78
CA ASP A 203 -53.80 -9.27 23.08
C ASP A 203 -53.74 -7.73 23.19
N ARG A 204 -52.84 -7.08 22.48
CA ARG A 204 -52.76 -5.61 22.33
C ARG A 204 -53.65 -5.05 21.23
N GLY A 205 -54.35 -5.90 20.52
CA GLY A 205 -55.21 -5.47 19.41
C GLY A 205 -54.50 -4.98 18.15
N ALA A 206 -53.21 -5.25 18.05
CA ALA A 206 -52.36 -4.85 16.91
C ALA A 206 -52.55 -5.77 15.70
N VAL A 207 -53.13 -6.95 15.89
CA VAL A 207 -53.35 -7.96 14.84
C VAL A 207 -54.76 -8.52 15.05
N THR A 208 -55.49 -8.68 13.96
CA THR A 208 -56.85 -9.29 13.99
C THR A 208 -56.75 -10.80 14.22
N GLU A 209 -57.86 -11.41 14.71
CA GLU A 209 -57.90 -12.85 14.96
C GLU A 209 -57.63 -13.66 13.67
N GLU A 210 -58.10 -13.18 12.52
CA GLU A 210 -57.88 -13.85 11.23
C GLU A 210 -56.38 -13.81 10.78
N GLU A 211 -55.69 -12.68 11.01
CA GLU A 211 -54.28 -12.52 10.73
C GLU A 211 -53.42 -13.37 11.68
N PHE A 212 -53.82 -13.39 12.96
CA PHE A 212 -53.17 -14.23 13.96
C PHE A 212 -53.21 -15.72 13.57
N GLN A 213 -54.37 -16.25 13.17
CA GLN A 213 -54.51 -17.64 12.76
C GLN A 213 -53.73 -17.97 11.49
N ARG A 214 -53.57 -17.01 10.59
CA ARG A 214 -52.77 -17.16 9.36
C ARG A 214 -51.29 -17.27 9.68
N MET A 215 -50.76 -16.31 10.44
CA MET A 215 -49.34 -16.27 10.82
C MET A 215 -48.96 -17.43 11.73
N LYS A 216 -49.84 -17.84 12.62
CA LYS A 216 -49.63 -19.03 13.47
C LYS A 216 -49.47 -20.31 12.63
N ARG A 217 -50.28 -20.52 11.60
CA ARG A 217 -50.14 -21.67 10.69
C ARG A 217 -48.82 -21.64 9.93
N GLU A 218 -48.43 -20.48 9.43
CA GLU A 218 -47.20 -20.30 8.68
C GLU A 218 -45.92 -20.56 9.55
N LEU A 219 -45.96 -20.18 10.85
CA LEU A 219 -44.89 -20.48 11.79
C LEU A 219 -44.85 -21.97 12.13
N LEU A 220 -45.97 -22.63 12.29
CA LEU A 220 -46.04 -24.05 12.57
C LEU A 220 -45.60 -24.93 11.38
N ASP A 221 -45.84 -24.48 10.15
CA ASP A 221 -45.42 -25.18 8.94
C ASP A 221 -43.90 -25.10 8.69
N ARG A 222 -43.21 -24.18 9.38
CA ARG A 222 -41.74 -24.04 9.33
C ARG A 222 -41.01 -24.79 10.44
N MET A 223 -41.72 -25.41 11.38
CA MET A 223 -41.17 -26.22 12.48
C MET A 223 -41.05 -27.67 12.07
#